data_b718774485aa93793694dff2b0e53efa
#
_entry.id   b718774485aa93793694dff2b0e53efa
#
_cell.length_a   1.000
_cell.length_b   1.000
_cell.length_c   1.000
_cell.angle_alpha   90.00
_cell.angle_beta   90.00
_cell.angle_gamma   90.00
#
_symmetry.space_group_name_H-M   'P 1'
#
loop_
_entity.id
_entity.type
_entity.pdbx_description
1 polymer ?
#
loop_
_entity_poly.entity_id
_entity_poly.type
_entity_poly.pdbx_seq_one_letter_code
_entity_poly.pdbx_strand_id
1 'polypeptide(L)'
;VLEQYHEGIIALSACLAGEIPRYLLQGDYTRAKETANYYNKLFGSGNYFLEIQNHNIKEQLMVLPQIIRLSEETGIPLVPTNDCHYIEKADSQTHEILLCIQTNHTINDSDKMEFQTDEFYVKTEEEMLALFPTAPQAVQNTQLIADRCNVTFEFGKTKLPHFDVPDNRNHFEYFREQCYRGLYNHYGTKPSQEIIDRLEYELKIVNQMGYVDYYLIVNDFIQYAKSQDIPVGPGRGSGAGSLAAYCIGITGIDPIKYNLLFERFLNPERVSMPDFDVDFCTERRQEVIDYVVRKYGEDHVAQIITFGTMAARGGIRDVARAMAMPYSAADSVAKLVPAGPHISLESALEMSPELKEKYDTDYEVHKLIDTAMAIEGTPRHASKHAAGVVITEKPVSEYVPLAKNDDAVVTQYTMTTLEELGLLKMDFLGLRNLTVIYDAEQMIKQQYPDYNPENIDEKDKKVFKMLSQGYSEGVFQFESGGMKNVLIQLKPESVEDLIAVISLYRPGPMDSIPKYIENRHNPSKITYKHPMLKDILEVTYGCIVYQEQVMQI
;
A
#
# COMPACT_ATOMS: atom_id res chain seq x y z
N VAL A 1 17.30 27.67 -1.13
CA VAL A 1 17.28 26.28 -0.69
C VAL A 1 18.71 25.72 -0.72
N LEU A 2 19.39 25.65 -1.89
CA LEU A 2 20.75 25.07 -1.98
C LEU A 2 21.77 25.77 -1.05
N GLU A 3 21.73 27.10 -0.92
CA GLU A 3 22.59 27.83 0.00
C GLU A 3 22.40 27.45 1.48
N GLN A 4 21.24 26.94 1.82
CA GLN A 4 20.89 26.53 3.18
C GLN A 4 21.17 25.04 3.46
N TYR A 5 21.08 24.17 2.43
CA TYR A 5 21.09 22.71 2.60
C TYR A 5 22.09 22.01 1.67
N HIS A 6 23.28 22.56 1.48
CA HIS A 6 24.32 22.01 0.61
C HIS A 6 25.32 21.09 1.32
N GLU A 7 25.37 21.11 2.64
CA GLU A 7 26.33 20.29 3.41
C GLU A 7 26.10 18.79 3.21
N GLY A 8 27.18 18.04 2.98
CA GLY A 8 27.13 16.60 2.77
C GLY A 8 26.64 16.16 1.39
N ILE A 9 26.40 17.10 0.45
CA ILE A 9 25.91 16.81 -0.91
C ILE A 9 27.07 16.92 -1.91
N ILE A 10 27.13 15.95 -2.83
CA ILE A 10 27.93 16.03 -4.06
C ILE A 10 26.98 16.42 -5.19
N ALA A 11 27.32 17.47 -5.93
CA ALA A 11 26.49 18.00 -7.00
C ALA A 11 27.16 17.89 -8.38
N LEU A 12 26.34 17.68 -9.41
CA LEU A 12 26.74 17.57 -10.81
C LEU A 12 26.09 18.71 -11.60
N SER A 13 26.73 19.14 -12.71
CA SER A 13 26.27 20.32 -13.48
C SER A 13 25.04 20.07 -14.37
N ALA A 14 24.48 18.89 -14.34
CA ALA A 14 23.32 18.40 -15.09
C ALA A 14 23.54 18.30 -16.62
N CYS A 15 22.49 17.84 -17.33
CA CYS A 15 22.44 17.65 -18.79
C CYS A 15 22.32 18.98 -19.56
N LEU A 16 21.96 18.93 -20.85
CA LEU A 16 21.75 20.12 -21.69
C LEU A 16 20.76 21.15 -21.11
N ALA A 17 19.84 20.74 -20.26
CA ALA A 17 18.92 21.60 -19.55
C ALA A 17 19.56 22.35 -18.36
N GLY A 18 20.76 21.97 -17.94
CA GLY A 18 21.52 22.63 -16.88
C GLY A 18 21.93 24.06 -17.24
N GLU A 19 22.19 24.88 -16.23
CA GLU A 19 22.56 26.31 -16.47
C GLU A 19 23.84 26.45 -17.27
N ILE A 20 24.87 25.66 -16.96
CA ILE A 20 26.18 25.75 -17.63
C ILE A 20 26.07 25.33 -19.10
N PRO A 21 25.54 24.17 -19.49
CA PRO A 21 25.37 23.81 -20.90
C PRO A 21 24.48 24.78 -21.65
N ARG A 22 23.43 25.36 -21.06
CA ARG A 22 22.58 26.39 -21.69
C ARG A 22 23.35 27.66 -22.04
N TYR A 23 24.20 28.15 -21.13
CA TYR A 23 25.02 29.32 -21.43
C TYR A 23 26.03 29.01 -22.53
N LEU A 24 26.64 27.82 -22.53
CA LEU A 24 27.57 27.41 -23.60
C LEU A 24 26.88 27.33 -24.97
N LEU A 25 25.64 26.79 -25.03
CA LEU A 25 24.86 26.76 -26.27
C LEU A 25 24.49 28.14 -26.77
N GLN A 26 24.33 29.13 -25.89
CA GLN A 26 24.08 30.52 -26.21
C GLN A 26 25.36 31.31 -26.58
N GLY A 27 26.53 30.66 -26.47
CA GLY A 27 27.82 31.28 -26.72
C GLY A 27 28.35 32.16 -25.57
N ASP A 28 27.70 32.11 -24.39
CA ASP A 28 28.09 32.87 -23.20
C ASP A 28 29.02 32.04 -22.29
N TYR A 29 30.25 31.86 -22.75
CA TYR A 29 31.25 31.10 -22.00
C TYR A 29 31.60 31.76 -20.65
N THR A 30 31.60 33.10 -20.59
CA THR A 30 31.93 33.85 -19.39
C THR A 30 30.94 33.54 -18.27
N ARG A 31 29.66 33.59 -18.58
CA ARG A 31 28.60 33.29 -17.63
C ARG A 31 28.59 31.82 -17.21
N ALA A 32 28.87 30.91 -18.14
CA ALA A 32 29.03 29.49 -17.82
C ALA A 32 30.15 29.29 -16.79
N LYS A 33 31.28 29.99 -16.94
CA LYS A 33 32.43 29.91 -16.02
C LYS A 33 32.13 30.53 -14.65
N GLU A 34 31.45 31.66 -14.61
CA GLU A 34 31.00 32.30 -13.37
C GLU A 34 30.06 31.37 -12.59
N THR A 35 29.10 30.77 -13.28
CA THR A 35 28.14 29.81 -12.69
C THR A 35 28.83 28.56 -12.16
N ALA A 36 29.78 27.98 -12.89
CA ALA A 36 30.56 26.83 -12.44
C ALA A 36 31.35 27.17 -11.16
N ASN A 37 32.01 28.29 -11.12
CA ASN A 37 32.75 28.75 -9.93
C ASN A 37 31.84 29.03 -8.74
N TYR A 38 30.63 29.56 -8.97
CA TYR A 38 29.63 29.79 -7.93
C TYR A 38 29.24 28.46 -7.27
N TYR A 39 28.86 27.45 -8.06
CA TYR A 39 28.49 26.14 -7.52
C TYR A 39 29.67 25.41 -6.87
N ASN A 40 30.85 25.47 -7.46
CA ASN A 40 32.06 24.91 -6.85
C ASN A 40 32.38 25.52 -5.48
N LYS A 41 32.16 26.83 -5.34
CA LYS A 41 32.30 27.51 -4.04
C LYS A 41 31.19 27.13 -3.07
N LEU A 42 29.95 26.99 -3.53
CA LEU A 42 28.78 26.66 -2.72
C LEU A 42 28.90 25.26 -2.10
N PHE A 43 29.19 24.24 -2.91
CA PHE A 43 29.31 22.86 -2.45
C PHE A 43 30.69 22.53 -1.84
N GLY A 44 31.68 23.38 -2.10
CA GLY A 44 33.06 23.17 -1.69
C GLY A 44 33.89 22.40 -2.72
N SER A 45 35.20 22.69 -2.75
CA SER A 45 36.11 22.05 -3.71
C SER A 45 36.08 20.53 -3.61
N GLY A 46 35.91 19.87 -4.74
CA GLY A 46 35.80 18.41 -4.85
C GLY A 46 34.42 17.82 -4.55
N ASN A 47 33.40 18.66 -4.25
CA ASN A 47 32.02 18.25 -4.07
C ASN A 47 31.11 18.70 -5.22
N TYR A 48 31.68 19.42 -6.19
CA TYR A 48 30.99 19.83 -7.42
C TYR A 48 31.75 19.32 -8.64
N PHE A 49 31.02 18.72 -9.60
CA PHE A 49 31.57 18.12 -10.80
C PHE A 49 30.90 18.72 -12.04
N LEU A 50 31.70 18.99 -13.07
CA LEU A 50 31.16 19.30 -14.39
C LEU A 50 30.77 18.00 -15.08
N GLU A 51 29.49 17.87 -15.38
CA GLU A 51 28.92 16.69 -15.99
C GLU A 51 29.09 16.71 -17.52
N ILE A 52 29.52 15.61 -18.08
CA ILE A 52 29.65 15.41 -19.52
C ILE A 52 28.79 14.24 -19.98
N GLN A 53 28.10 14.42 -21.09
CA GLN A 53 27.24 13.43 -21.71
C GLN A 53 27.52 13.34 -23.21
N ASN A 54 27.37 12.16 -23.78
CA ASN A 54 27.51 11.92 -25.20
C ASN A 54 26.55 10.82 -25.67
N HIS A 55 25.37 11.22 -26.12
CA HIS A 55 24.38 10.34 -26.74
C HIS A 55 24.35 10.53 -28.27
N ASN A 56 25.44 11.05 -28.84
CA ASN A 56 25.54 11.41 -30.26
C ASN A 56 24.51 12.48 -30.69
N ILE A 57 24.13 13.37 -29.75
CA ILE A 57 23.26 14.51 -29.98
C ILE A 57 24.13 15.72 -30.35
N LYS A 58 23.74 16.45 -31.40
CA LYS A 58 24.51 17.55 -31.92
C LYS A 58 24.85 18.60 -30.87
N GLU A 59 23.90 18.98 -30.03
CA GLU A 59 24.05 19.97 -28.97
C GLU A 59 25.05 19.51 -27.90
N GLN A 60 25.04 18.23 -27.55
CA GLN A 60 26.02 17.64 -26.61
C GLN A 60 27.43 17.70 -27.20
N LEU A 61 27.59 17.33 -28.47
CA LEU A 61 28.88 17.38 -29.16
C LEU A 61 29.43 18.79 -29.27
N MET A 62 28.56 19.84 -29.34
CA MET A 62 28.97 21.25 -29.35
C MET A 62 29.45 21.73 -27.99
N VAL A 63 28.81 21.32 -26.89
CA VAL A 63 29.17 21.80 -25.54
C VAL A 63 30.30 20.99 -24.90
N LEU A 64 30.48 19.73 -25.26
CA LEU A 64 31.46 18.80 -24.65
C LEU A 64 32.89 19.40 -24.64
N PRO A 65 33.48 19.88 -25.77
CA PRO A 65 34.82 20.47 -25.75
C PRO A 65 34.90 21.71 -24.86
N GLN A 66 33.81 22.49 -24.78
CA GLN A 66 33.77 23.70 -23.97
C GLN A 66 33.69 23.39 -22.47
N ILE A 67 32.99 22.30 -22.07
CA ILE A 67 32.93 21.83 -20.67
C ILE A 67 34.31 21.29 -20.25
N ILE A 68 34.99 20.52 -21.13
CA ILE A 68 36.36 20.04 -20.89
C ILE A 68 37.30 21.23 -20.66
N ARG A 69 37.29 22.23 -21.55
CA ARG A 69 38.05 23.46 -21.39
C ARG A 69 37.72 24.20 -20.09
N LEU A 70 36.43 24.25 -19.72
CA LEU A 70 35.97 24.90 -18.49
C LEU A 70 36.56 24.19 -17.25
N SER A 71 36.61 22.84 -17.29
CA SER A 71 37.26 22.02 -16.25
C SER A 71 38.75 22.35 -16.13
N GLU A 72 39.47 22.40 -17.24
CA GLU A 72 40.90 22.76 -17.25
C GLU A 72 41.17 24.17 -16.69
N GLU A 73 40.33 25.13 -17.04
CA GLU A 73 40.50 26.53 -16.59
C GLU A 73 40.07 26.76 -15.13
N THR A 74 39.15 26.00 -14.59
CA THR A 74 38.60 26.18 -13.24
C THR A 74 39.14 25.18 -12.22
N GLY A 75 39.73 24.07 -12.67
CA GLY A 75 40.15 22.97 -11.83
C GLY A 75 38.98 22.12 -11.29
N ILE A 76 37.76 22.36 -11.75
CA ILE A 76 36.58 21.58 -11.36
C ILE A 76 36.63 20.24 -12.08
N PRO A 77 36.55 19.06 -11.36
CA PRO A 77 36.65 17.76 -11.99
C PRO A 77 35.46 17.45 -12.89
N LEU A 78 35.69 16.65 -13.93
CA LEU A 78 34.67 16.12 -14.83
C LEU A 78 34.09 14.82 -14.30
N VAL A 79 32.83 14.54 -14.60
CA VAL A 79 32.20 13.22 -14.44
C VAL A 79 31.29 12.91 -15.62
N PRO A 80 31.39 11.74 -16.27
CA PRO A 80 30.48 11.34 -17.32
C PRO A 80 29.23 10.68 -16.72
N THR A 81 28.07 10.99 -17.32
CA THR A 81 26.82 10.28 -17.06
C THR A 81 26.17 9.87 -18.37
N ASN A 82 25.25 8.89 -18.33
CA ASN A 82 24.58 8.43 -19.53
C ASN A 82 23.07 8.61 -19.51
N ASP A 83 22.52 9.34 -18.53
CA ASP A 83 21.08 9.68 -18.46
C ASP A 83 20.20 8.42 -18.79
N CYS A 84 20.48 7.31 -18.11
CA CYS A 84 19.92 6.02 -18.46
C CYS A 84 18.39 6.00 -18.27
N HIS A 85 17.67 5.63 -19.31
CA HIS A 85 16.21 5.51 -19.32
C HIS A 85 15.75 4.06 -19.49
N TYR A 86 16.65 3.17 -19.89
CA TYR A 86 16.41 1.74 -20.04
C TYR A 86 17.72 0.96 -19.85
N ILE A 87 17.62 -0.36 -19.67
CA ILE A 87 18.78 -1.20 -19.33
C ILE A 87 19.56 -1.59 -20.57
N GLU A 88 18.90 -2.20 -21.54
CA GLU A 88 19.52 -2.66 -22.77
C GLU A 88 19.24 -1.70 -23.93
N LYS A 89 20.15 -1.61 -24.89
CA LYS A 89 19.98 -0.75 -26.07
C LYS A 89 18.70 -1.07 -26.86
N ALA A 90 18.32 -2.35 -26.92
CA ALA A 90 17.10 -2.81 -27.59
C ALA A 90 15.81 -2.30 -26.94
N ASP A 91 15.84 -1.94 -25.66
CA ASP A 91 14.67 -1.45 -24.92
C ASP A 91 14.21 -0.06 -25.36
N SER A 92 14.98 0.62 -26.22
CA SER A 92 14.65 1.95 -26.75
C SER A 92 13.25 1.99 -27.40
N GLN A 93 12.85 0.92 -28.10
CA GLN A 93 11.53 0.82 -28.71
C GLN A 93 10.40 0.68 -27.67
N THR A 94 10.65 -0.11 -26.63
CA THR A 94 9.72 -0.24 -25.50
C THR A 94 9.57 1.08 -24.76
N HIS A 95 10.67 1.80 -24.57
CA HIS A 95 10.67 3.13 -23.95
C HIS A 95 9.86 4.16 -24.78
N GLU A 96 9.96 4.13 -26.11
CA GLU A 96 9.12 4.98 -26.99
C GLU A 96 7.62 4.71 -26.78
N ILE A 97 7.22 3.44 -26.66
CA ILE A 97 5.84 3.06 -26.34
C ILE A 97 5.41 3.58 -24.95
N LEU A 98 6.28 3.48 -23.93
CA LEU A 98 6.02 4.03 -22.59
C LEU A 98 5.79 5.55 -22.64
N LEU A 99 6.60 6.28 -23.39
CA LEU A 99 6.42 7.72 -23.58
C LEU A 99 5.07 8.04 -24.26
N CYS A 100 4.70 7.29 -25.29
CA CYS A 100 3.40 7.43 -25.94
C CYS A 100 2.24 7.13 -24.98
N ILE A 101 2.37 6.13 -24.11
CA ILE A 101 1.36 5.83 -23.08
C ILE A 101 1.25 6.99 -22.10
N GLN A 102 2.36 7.51 -21.59
CA GLN A 102 2.42 8.58 -20.60
C GLN A 102 1.86 9.90 -21.12
N THR A 103 2.19 10.26 -22.37
CA THR A 103 1.80 11.54 -22.99
C THR A 103 0.49 11.45 -23.77
N ASN A 104 -0.16 10.28 -23.77
CA ASN A 104 -1.40 9.99 -24.50
C ASN A 104 -1.28 10.18 -26.03
N HIS A 105 -0.12 9.86 -26.59
CA HIS A 105 0.16 9.86 -28.03
C HIS A 105 0.21 8.42 -28.60
N THR A 106 0.36 8.35 -29.90
CA THR A 106 0.69 7.12 -30.63
C THR A 106 2.05 7.24 -31.31
N ILE A 107 2.63 6.11 -31.72
CA ILE A 107 3.90 6.11 -32.45
C ILE A 107 3.84 6.88 -33.79
N ASN A 108 2.65 7.08 -34.34
CA ASN A 108 2.43 7.77 -35.61
C ASN A 108 2.26 9.28 -35.47
N ASP A 109 2.15 9.80 -34.26
CA ASP A 109 1.96 11.24 -34.02
C ASP A 109 3.26 11.99 -34.23
N SER A 110 3.21 13.09 -34.97
CA SER A 110 4.40 13.89 -35.31
C SER A 110 4.91 14.76 -34.17
N ASP A 111 4.08 15.02 -33.16
CA ASP A 111 4.36 15.84 -31.98
C ASP A 111 4.56 15.02 -30.72
N LYS A 112 4.71 13.68 -30.84
CA LYS A 112 5.03 12.82 -29.72
C LYS A 112 6.39 13.16 -29.11
N MET A 113 6.55 12.92 -27.83
CA MET A 113 7.83 12.97 -27.17
C MET A 113 8.70 11.78 -27.61
N GLU A 114 9.88 12.04 -28.15
CA GLU A 114 10.81 11.00 -28.56
C GLU A 114 12.25 11.36 -28.23
N PHE A 115 13.10 10.37 -28.03
CA PHE A 115 14.54 10.51 -27.90
C PHE A 115 15.20 10.44 -29.26
N GLN A 116 16.17 11.33 -29.51
CA GLN A 116 16.81 11.44 -30.82
C GLN A 116 17.69 10.23 -31.18
N THR A 117 18.14 9.47 -30.16
CA THR A 117 19.02 8.30 -30.32
C THR A 117 18.64 7.20 -29.35
N ASP A 118 19.16 5.99 -29.56
CA ASP A 118 19.00 4.81 -28.70
C ASP A 118 20.15 4.63 -27.68
N GLU A 119 20.88 5.72 -27.38
CA GLU A 119 22.10 5.67 -26.58
C GLU A 119 21.86 5.86 -25.05
N PHE A 120 20.61 5.87 -24.58
CA PHE A 120 20.24 6.11 -23.18
C PHE A 120 20.14 4.82 -22.34
N TYR A 121 20.93 3.80 -22.68
CA TYR A 121 20.98 2.53 -21.95
C TYR A 121 22.12 2.51 -20.92
N VAL A 122 22.14 1.49 -20.05
CA VAL A 122 23.20 1.32 -19.05
C VAL A 122 24.46 0.81 -19.75
N LYS A 123 25.46 1.69 -19.90
CA LYS A 123 26.72 1.39 -20.57
C LYS A 123 27.77 0.79 -19.62
N THR A 124 28.63 -0.06 -20.16
CA THR A 124 29.82 -0.58 -19.46
C THR A 124 30.89 0.51 -19.31
N GLU A 125 31.87 0.27 -18.44
CA GLU A 125 33.03 1.17 -18.29
C GLU A 125 33.79 1.34 -19.61
N GLU A 126 33.98 0.27 -20.37
CA GLU A 126 34.67 0.28 -21.68
C GLU A 126 33.91 1.15 -22.70
N GLU A 127 32.59 1.04 -22.75
CA GLU A 127 31.74 1.87 -23.60
C GLU A 127 31.84 3.35 -23.20
N MET A 128 31.79 3.64 -21.90
CA MET A 128 31.93 5.02 -21.40
C MET A 128 33.32 5.59 -21.68
N LEU A 129 34.40 4.81 -21.52
CA LEU A 129 35.76 5.23 -21.88
C LEU A 129 35.90 5.52 -23.39
N ALA A 130 35.24 4.73 -24.24
CA ALA A 130 35.24 4.95 -25.68
C ALA A 130 34.51 6.25 -26.11
N LEU A 131 33.50 6.68 -25.34
CA LEU A 131 32.76 7.94 -25.58
C LEU A 131 33.57 9.19 -25.21
N PHE A 132 34.51 9.09 -24.26
CA PHE A 132 35.30 10.21 -23.74
C PHE A 132 36.81 10.00 -23.82
N PRO A 133 37.36 9.75 -25.01
CA PRO A 133 38.80 9.41 -25.18
C PRO A 133 39.73 10.56 -24.80
N THR A 134 39.24 11.79 -24.82
CA THR A 134 40.00 12.98 -24.42
C THR A 134 39.95 13.30 -22.93
N ALA A 135 39.09 12.62 -22.18
CA ALA A 135 38.90 12.81 -20.74
C ALA A 135 38.73 11.49 -19.99
N PRO A 136 39.65 10.51 -20.14
CA PRO A 136 39.49 9.18 -19.50
C PRO A 136 39.46 9.27 -17.98
N GLN A 137 40.12 10.26 -17.38
CA GLN A 137 40.11 10.51 -15.94
C GLN A 137 38.69 10.82 -15.41
N ALA A 138 37.82 11.37 -16.25
CA ALA A 138 36.44 11.66 -15.86
C ALA A 138 35.67 10.37 -15.51
N VAL A 139 35.90 9.26 -16.21
CA VAL A 139 35.27 7.97 -15.92
C VAL A 139 35.69 7.43 -14.55
N GLN A 140 36.96 7.60 -14.16
CA GLN A 140 37.43 7.20 -12.83
C GLN A 140 36.77 8.00 -11.70
N ASN A 141 36.32 9.24 -11.96
CA ASN A 141 35.64 10.06 -10.98
C ASN A 141 34.25 9.50 -10.60
N THR A 142 33.63 8.63 -11.42
CA THR A 142 32.40 7.95 -11.03
C THR A 142 32.64 7.03 -9.84
N GLN A 143 33.74 6.25 -9.84
CA GLN A 143 34.12 5.42 -8.70
C GLN A 143 34.49 6.27 -7.49
N LEU A 144 35.25 7.36 -7.69
CA LEU A 144 35.60 8.27 -6.61
C LEU A 144 34.36 8.85 -5.90
N ILE A 145 33.30 9.18 -6.66
CA ILE A 145 32.02 9.65 -6.10
C ILE A 145 31.33 8.51 -5.35
N ALA A 146 31.25 7.34 -5.94
CA ALA A 146 30.62 6.16 -5.32
C ALA A 146 31.28 5.79 -3.99
N ASP A 147 32.61 5.78 -3.91
CA ASP A 147 33.37 5.46 -2.70
C ASP A 147 33.13 6.48 -1.55
N ARG A 148 32.71 7.69 -1.90
CA ARG A 148 32.39 8.76 -0.94
C ARG A 148 30.95 8.74 -0.48
N CYS A 149 30.06 8.03 -1.15
CA CYS A 149 28.64 7.92 -0.81
C CYS A 149 28.45 6.80 0.22
N ASN A 150 28.15 7.16 1.47
CA ASN A 150 27.94 6.23 2.58
C ASN A 150 26.59 6.55 3.21
N VAL A 151 25.53 5.99 2.65
CA VAL A 151 24.16 6.11 3.18
C VAL A 151 23.73 4.79 3.78
N THR A 152 23.25 4.82 5.02
CA THR A 152 22.74 3.64 5.72
C THR A 152 21.29 3.86 6.12
N PHE A 153 20.48 2.80 6.00
CA PHE A 153 19.11 2.77 6.50
C PHE A 153 19.03 1.84 7.69
N GLU A 154 18.31 2.27 8.73
CA GLU A 154 18.07 1.45 9.89
C GLU A 154 16.76 0.69 9.73
N PHE A 155 16.85 -0.62 9.45
CA PHE A 155 15.72 -1.52 9.30
C PHE A 155 15.41 -2.25 10.61
N GLY A 156 14.15 -2.72 10.76
CA GLY A 156 13.74 -3.60 11.86
C GLY A 156 13.60 -2.92 13.22
N LYS A 157 13.73 -1.60 13.30
CA LYS A 157 13.42 -0.84 14.51
C LYS A 157 12.10 -0.13 14.37
N THR A 158 11.14 -0.51 15.19
CA THR A 158 9.83 0.15 15.24
C THR A 158 9.98 1.59 15.75
N LYS A 159 9.41 2.53 15.01
CA LYS A 159 9.43 3.97 15.27
C LYS A 159 8.00 4.43 15.50
N LEU A 160 7.52 4.21 16.73
CA LEU A 160 6.15 4.57 17.10
C LEU A 160 6.04 6.05 17.44
N PRO A 161 4.91 6.69 17.09
CA PRO A 161 4.59 8.00 17.63
C PRO A 161 4.35 7.91 19.14
N HIS A 162 4.59 9.02 19.83
CA HIS A 162 4.36 9.15 21.25
C HIS A 162 2.92 9.62 21.51
N PHE A 163 2.25 9.02 22.50
CA PHE A 163 0.95 9.47 22.96
C PHE A 163 1.09 10.33 24.21
N ASP A 164 0.55 11.53 24.21
CA ASP A 164 0.56 12.41 25.39
C ASP A 164 -0.44 11.91 26.44
N VAL A 165 0.07 11.21 27.45
CA VAL A 165 -0.73 10.73 28.57
C VAL A 165 -1.02 11.90 29.54
N PRO A 166 -2.29 12.08 30.00
CA PRO A 166 -2.63 13.11 30.97
C PRO A 166 -1.73 13.06 32.23
N ASP A 167 -1.36 14.23 32.73
CA ASP A 167 -0.55 14.41 33.96
C ASP A 167 0.85 13.79 33.90
N ASN A 168 1.41 13.55 32.69
CA ASN A 168 2.72 12.90 32.48
C ASN A 168 2.89 11.57 33.23
N ARG A 169 1.80 10.82 33.36
CA ARG A 169 1.79 9.50 34.01
C ARG A 169 2.53 8.47 33.18
N ASN A 170 2.91 7.37 33.80
CA ASN A 170 3.45 6.22 33.07
C ASN A 170 2.43 5.68 32.06
N HIS A 171 2.83 5.51 30.79
CA HIS A 171 1.93 5.12 29.68
C HIS A 171 1.31 3.75 29.91
N PHE A 172 2.08 2.78 30.39
CA PHE A 172 1.57 1.44 30.65
C PHE A 172 0.57 1.42 31.82
N GLU A 173 0.84 2.16 32.89
CA GLU A 173 -0.09 2.25 34.03
C GLU A 173 -1.40 2.92 33.61
N TYR A 174 -1.31 3.99 32.82
CA TYR A 174 -2.49 4.65 32.26
C TYR A 174 -3.30 3.70 31.36
N PHE A 175 -2.64 3.03 30.42
CA PHE A 175 -3.26 2.04 29.54
C PHE A 175 -3.94 0.91 30.32
N ARG A 176 -3.24 0.34 31.29
CA ARG A 176 -3.77 -0.72 32.16
C ARG A 176 -5.01 -0.24 32.92
N GLU A 177 -5.00 0.96 33.49
CA GLU A 177 -6.17 1.54 34.16
C GLU A 177 -7.38 1.68 33.22
N GLN A 178 -7.16 2.17 31.98
CA GLN A 178 -8.23 2.26 30.99
C GLN A 178 -8.80 0.86 30.64
N CYS A 179 -7.94 -0.13 30.45
CA CYS A 179 -8.37 -1.50 30.20
C CYS A 179 -9.19 -2.08 31.35
N TYR A 180 -8.77 -1.89 32.59
CA TYR A 180 -9.54 -2.37 33.77
C TYR A 180 -10.86 -1.65 33.91
N ARG A 181 -10.91 -0.36 33.65
CA ARG A 181 -12.17 0.40 33.63
C ARG A 181 -13.16 -0.17 32.62
N GLY A 182 -12.69 -0.47 31.40
CA GLY A 182 -13.50 -1.11 30.39
C GLY A 182 -13.88 -2.54 30.73
N LEU A 183 -12.97 -3.30 31.33
CA LEU A 183 -13.24 -4.67 31.79
C LEU A 183 -14.44 -4.69 32.75
N TYR A 184 -14.44 -3.82 33.76
CA TYR A 184 -15.54 -3.72 34.70
C TYR A 184 -16.85 -3.23 34.08
N ASN A 185 -16.77 -2.39 33.06
CA ASN A 185 -17.95 -1.96 32.31
C ASN A 185 -18.59 -3.10 31.52
N HIS A 186 -17.79 -3.96 30.91
CA HIS A 186 -18.28 -5.07 30.07
C HIS A 186 -18.68 -6.32 30.87
N TYR A 187 -17.88 -6.68 31.87
CA TYR A 187 -18.06 -7.94 32.61
C TYR A 187 -18.54 -7.75 34.07
N GLY A 188 -18.88 -6.50 34.45
CA GLY A 188 -19.32 -6.16 35.80
C GLY A 188 -18.17 -6.09 36.81
N THR A 189 -18.51 -5.82 38.07
CA THR A 189 -17.52 -5.57 39.14
C THR A 189 -16.75 -6.80 39.62
N LYS A 190 -17.14 -7.99 39.18
CA LYS A 190 -16.49 -9.28 39.53
C LYS A 190 -16.35 -10.17 38.30
N PRO A 191 -15.49 -9.81 37.35
CA PRO A 191 -15.20 -10.70 36.22
C PRO A 191 -14.57 -12.03 36.72
N SER A 192 -14.68 -13.10 35.92
CA SER A 192 -14.04 -14.38 36.26
C SER A 192 -12.51 -14.23 36.25
N GLN A 193 -11.82 -15.09 37.01
CA GLN A 193 -10.36 -15.07 37.08
C GLN A 193 -9.75 -15.33 35.71
N GLU A 194 -10.33 -16.17 34.89
CA GLU A 194 -9.89 -16.46 33.53
C GLU A 194 -9.85 -15.22 32.64
N ILE A 195 -10.86 -14.34 32.73
CA ILE A 195 -10.92 -13.08 31.99
C ILE A 195 -9.83 -12.11 32.48
N ILE A 196 -9.60 -12.05 33.79
CA ILE A 196 -8.54 -11.23 34.38
C ILE A 196 -7.17 -11.73 33.92
N ASP A 197 -6.92 -13.02 34.00
CA ASP A 197 -5.65 -13.64 33.59
C ASP A 197 -5.37 -13.40 32.10
N ARG A 198 -6.40 -13.48 31.25
CA ARG A 198 -6.30 -13.18 29.82
C ARG A 198 -5.94 -11.70 29.60
N LEU A 199 -6.58 -10.77 30.30
CA LEU A 199 -6.27 -9.33 30.17
C LEU A 199 -4.81 -9.05 30.62
N GLU A 200 -4.39 -9.57 31.77
CA GLU A 200 -3.02 -9.37 32.27
C GLU A 200 -1.97 -9.95 31.32
N TYR A 201 -2.26 -11.12 30.73
CA TYR A 201 -1.41 -11.69 29.70
C TYR A 201 -1.26 -10.76 28.49
N GLU A 202 -2.37 -10.26 27.95
CA GLU A 202 -2.34 -9.33 26.80
C GLU A 202 -1.61 -8.03 27.14
N LEU A 203 -1.90 -7.41 28.29
CA LEU A 203 -1.24 -6.20 28.76
C LEU A 203 0.28 -6.37 28.84
N LYS A 204 0.74 -7.53 29.39
CA LYS A 204 2.15 -7.86 29.46
C LYS A 204 2.78 -7.92 28.06
N ILE A 205 2.14 -8.60 27.11
CA ILE A 205 2.66 -8.74 25.73
C ILE A 205 2.69 -7.39 25.02
N VAL A 206 1.62 -6.60 25.09
CA VAL A 206 1.53 -5.26 24.48
C VAL A 206 2.66 -4.36 25.01
N ASN A 207 2.90 -4.38 26.34
CA ASN A 207 3.97 -3.59 26.94
C ASN A 207 5.37 -4.11 26.56
N GLN A 208 5.57 -5.41 26.58
CA GLN A 208 6.85 -6.04 26.22
C GLN A 208 7.24 -5.76 24.76
N MET A 209 6.26 -5.74 23.85
CA MET A 209 6.46 -5.45 22.43
C MET A 209 6.50 -3.94 22.12
N GLY A 210 6.25 -3.06 23.10
CA GLY A 210 6.32 -1.60 22.96
C GLY A 210 5.12 -0.96 22.27
N TYR A 211 3.95 -1.63 22.18
CA TYR A 211 2.77 -1.14 21.46
C TYR A 211 1.73 -0.41 22.32
N VAL A 212 2.08 0.01 23.53
CA VAL A 212 1.16 0.74 24.42
C VAL A 212 0.66 2.02 23.76
N ASP A 213 1.56 2.86 23.25
CA ASP A 213 1.19 4.12 22.60
C ASP A 213 0.37 3.89 21.32
N TYR A 214 0.63 2.83 20.58
CA TYR A 214 -0.20 2.45 19.43
C TYR A 214 -1.66 2.20 19.82
N TYR A 215 -1.90 1.41 20.87
CA TYR A 215 -3.26 1.19 21.37
C TYR A 215 -3.92 2.50 21.83
N LEU A 216 -3.19 3.37 22.51
CA LEU A 216 -3.69 4.65 23.00
C LEU A 216 -4.05 5.59 21.83
N ILE A 217 -3.21 5.66 20.80
CA ILE A 217 -3.47 6.48 19.59
C ILE A 217 -4.68 5.98 18.83
N VAL A 218 -4.79 4.66 18.61
CA VAL A 218 -5.95 4.08 17.93
C VAL A 218 -7.23 4.32 18.73
N ASN A 219 -7.19 4.12 20.04
CA ASN A 219 -8.32 4.44 20.90
C ASN A 219 -8.70 5.93 20.80
N ASP A 220 -7.74 6.83 20.81
CA ASP A 220 -7.96 8.27 20.82
C ASP A 220 -8.77 8.74 19.59
N PHE A 221 -8.36 8.38 18.38
CA PHE A 221 -9.10 8.82 17.20
C PHE A 221 -10.46 8.11 17.05
N ILE A 222 -10.62 6.89 17.59
CA ILE A 222 -11.92 6.22 17.65
C ILE A 222 -12.84 6.94 18.64
N GLN A 223 -12.35 7.31 19.82
CA GLN A 223 -13.14 8.06 20.81
C GLN A 223 -13.50 9.44 20.29
N TYR A 224 -12.58 10.11 19.58
CA TYR A 224 -12.92 11.35 18.89
C TYR A 224 -14.07 11.15 17.90
N ALA A 225 -13.98 10.15 17.02
CA ALA A 225 -15.05 9.86 16.06
C ALA A 225 -16.40 9.63 16.76
N LYS A 226 -16.42 8.80 17.80
CA LYS A 226 -17.63 8.52 18.59
C LYS A 226 -18.17 9.78 19.27
N SER A 227 -17.29 10.65 19.78
CA SER A 227 -17.70 11.92 20.42
C SER A 227 -18.32 12.93 19.46
N GLN A 228 -18.00 12.81 18.16
CA GLN A 228 -18.56 13.63 17.08
C GLN A 228 -19.73 12.94 16.36
N ASP A 229 -20.25 11.84 16.91
CA ASP A 229 -21.31 11.04 16.30
C ASP A 229 -20.95 10.58 14.87
N ILE A 230 -19.65 10.25 14.66
CA ILE A 230 -19.16 9.63 13.42
C ILE A 230 -19.23 8.12 13.58
N PRO A 231 -19.99 7.39 12.75
CA PRO A 231 -20.09 5.95 12.84
C PRO A 231 -18.75 5.24 12.65
N VAL A 232 -18.44 4.36 13.60
CA VAL A 232 -17.25 3.51 13.61
C VAL A 232 -17.68 2.05 13.60
N GLY A 233 -17.04 1.24 12.78
CA GLY A 233 -17.29 -0.19 12.72
C GLY A 233 -16.88 -0.92 14.02
N PRO A 234 -17.48 -2.08 14.31
CA PRO A 234 -17.19 -2.83 15.53
C PRO A 234 -15.81 -3.47 15.55
N GLY A 235 -15.03 -3.31 14.49
CA GLY A 235 -13.72 -3.94 14.30
C GLY A 235 -13.76 -5.13 13.36
N ARG A 236 -12.60 -5.47 12.82
CA ARG A 236 -12.41 -6.58 11.89
C ARG A 236 -10.98 -7.14 11.98
N GLY A 237 -10.69 -8.19 11.22
CA GLY A 237 -9.35 -8.77 11.17
C GLY A 237 -8.91 -9.40 12.48
N SER A 238 -7.60 -9.45 12.70
CA SER A 238 -6.99 -10.08 13.88
C SER A 238 -7.11 -9.24 15.14
N GLY A 239 -7.25 -7.91 15.01
CA GLY A 239 -7.40 -6.98 16.14
C GLY A 239 -8.62 -7.26 17.02
N ALA A 240 -9.69 -7.87 16.45
CA ALA A 240 -10.85 -8.32 17.22
C ALA A 240 -10.52 -9.41 18.25
N GLY A 241 -9.36 -10.08 18.15
CA GLY A 241 -8.90 -11.08 19.13
C GLY A 241 -8.31 -10.48 20.42
N SER A 242 -8.11 -9.15 20.49
CA SER A 242 -7.56 -8.51 21.68
C SER A 242 -8.63 -8.08 22.68
N LEU A 243 -8.58 -8.65 23.89
CA LEU A 243 -9.43 -8.25 25.02
C LEU A 243 -9.08 -6.83 25.50
N ALA A 244 -7.81 -6.47 25.48
CA ALA A 244 -7.37 -5.12 25.82
C ALA A 244 -7.97 -4.08 24.85
N ALA A 245 -8.00 -4.36 23.53
CA ALA A 245 -8.63 -3.50 22.54
C ALA A 245 -10.15 -3.38 22.72
N TYR A 246 -10.81 -4.47 23.08
CA TYR A 246 -12.23 -4.47 23.42
C TYR A 246 -12.51 -3.62 24.68
N CYS A 247 -11.72 -3.81 25.73
CA CYS A 247 -11.87 -3.06 26.98
C CYS A 247 -11.73 -1.55 26.79
N ILE A 248 -10.76 -1.07 26.00
CA ILE A 248 -10.61 0.38 25.76
C ILE A 248 -11.50 0.92 24.64
N GLY A 249 -12.29 0.07 23.97
CA GLY A 249 -13.27 0.47 22.97
C GLY A 249 -12.71 0.70 21.57
N ILE A 250 -11.56 0.12 21.24
CA ILE A 250 -11.04 0.02 19.85
C ILE A 250 -11.94 -0.91 19.05
N THR A 251 -12.31 -2.06 19.62
CA THR A 251 -13.24 -3.01 19.01
C THR A 251 -14.53 -3.11 19.80
N GLY A 252 -15.63 -3.48 19.13
CA GLY A 252 -16.94 -3.76 19.76
C GLY A 252 -17.27 -5.25 19.79
N ILE A 253 -16.30 -6.12 19.49
CA ILE A 253 -16.47 -7.58 19.44
C ILE A 253 -15.83 -8.17 20.68
N ASP A 254 -16.63 -8.91 21.48
CA ASP A 254 -16.13 -9.61 22.66
C ASP A 254 -15.31 -10.86 22.26
N PRO A 255 -13.98 -10.85 22.45
CA PRO A 255 -13.13 -11.96 22.05
C PRO A 255 -13.34 -13.22 22.91
N ILE A 256 -13.86 -13.07 24.12
CA ILE A 256 -14.16 -14.20 25.01
C ILE A 256 -15.43 -14.93 24.53
N LYS A 257 -16.49 -14.18 24.21
CA LYS A 257 -17.75 -14.74 23.65
C LYS A 257 -17.51 -15.60 22.42
N TYR A 258 -16.60 -15.16 21.54
CA TYR A 258 -16.33 -15.84 20.25
C TYR A 258 -15.06 -16.69 20.28
N ASN A 259 -14.42 -16.87 21.44
CA ASN A 259 -13.19 -17.65 21.60
C ASN A 259 -12.08 -17.26 20.61
N LEU A 260 -11.86 -15.96 20.44
CA LEU A 260 -10.85 -15.41 19.53
C LEU A 260 -9.46 -15.44 20.19
N LEU A 261 -8.43 -15.71 19.39
CA LEU A 261 -7.05 -15.84 19.84
C LEU A 261 -6.30 -14.53 19.69
N PHE A 262 -5.71 -14.02 20.78
CA PHE A 262 -4.88 -12.83 20.79
C PHE A 262 -3.59 -12.99 19.99
N GLU A 263 -3.04 -14.22 19.98
CA GLU A 263 -1.81 -14.56 19.28
C GLU A 263 -1.89 -14.41 17.75
N ARG A 264 -3.09 -14.30 17.21
CA ARG A 264 -3.30 -13.92 15.81
C ARG A 264 -3.01 -12.45 15.56
N PHE A 265 -3.20 -11.61 16.56
CA PHE A 265 -2.98 -10.17 16.48
C PHE A 265 -1.55 -9.80 16.89
N LEU A 266 -1.12 -10.23 18.07
CA LEU A 266 0.23 -10.03 18.59
C LEU A 266 0.82 -11.34 19.06
N ASN A 267 1.97 -11.69 18.51
CA ASN A 267 2.75 -12.86 18.92
C ASN A 267 4.24 -12.47 19.01
N PRO A 268 4.86 -12.55 20.20
CA PRO A 268 6.28 -12.24 20.39
C PRO A 268 7.24 -13.06 19.52
N GLU A 269 6.82 -14.28 19.13
CA GLU A 269 7.61 -15.17 18.28
C GLU A 269 7.55 -14.79 16.80
N ARG A 270 6.56 -13.98 16.41
CA ARG A 270 6.36 -13.50 15.05
C ARG A 270 6.63 -12.00 15.00
N VAL A 271 7.72 -11.62 14.33
CA VAL A 271 8.06 -10.21 14.09
C VAL A 271 7.15 -9.63 13.01
N SER A 272 5.90 -9.32 13.38
CA SER A 272 4.98 -8.56 12.51
C SER A 272 4.39 -7.41 13.33
N MET A 273 4.29 -6.23 12.71
CA MET A 273 3.64 -5.09 13.34
C MET A 273 2.13 -5.35 13.49
N PRO A 274 1.50 -4.88 14.59
CA PRO A 274 0.05 -4.92 14.73
C PRO A 274 -0.61 -3.97 13.73
N ASP A 275 -1.78 -4.36 13.23
CA ASP A 275 -2.57 -3.55 12.32
C ASP A 275 -4.05 -3.57 12.75
N PHE A 276 -4.52 -2.43 13.29
CA PHE A 276 -5.94 -2.22 13.55
C PHE A 276 -6.60 -1.60 12.32
N ASP A 277 -7.35 -2.41 11.60
CA ASP A 277 -8.24 -1.95 10.54
C ASP A 277 -9.48 -1.29 11.16
N VAL A 278 -9.64 0.02 11.03
CA VAL A 278 -10.79 0.74 11.57
C VAL A 278 -11.68 1.26 10.44
N ASP A 279 -12.92 0.79 10.42
CA ASP A 279 -13.93 1.24 9.47
C ASP A 279 -14.67 2.47 9.98
N PHE A 280 -14.72 3.53 9.17
CA PHE A 280 -15.47 4.76 9.44
C PHE A 280 -16.57 4.99 8.38
N CYS A 281 -17.57 5.78 8.73
CA CYS A 281 -18.50 6.33 7.75
C CYS A 281 -17.75 7.01 6.61
N THR A 282 -18.04 6.62 5.36
CA THR A 282 -17.32 7.09 4.17
C THR A 282 -17.35 8.62 4.04
N GLU A 283 -18.46 9.25 4.36
CA GLU A 283 -18.66 10.69 4.18
C GLU A 283 -17.90 11.53 5.21
N ARG A 284 -17.76 11.00 6.44
CA ARG A 284 -17.17 11.76 7.56
C ARG A 284 -15.78 11.26 7.99
N ARG A 285 -15.23 10.25 7.31
CA ARG A 285 -13.88 9.73 7.58
C ARG A 285 -12.81 10.82 7.57
N GLN A 286 -12.91 11.77 6.63
CA GLN A 286 -11.93 12.84 6.50
C GLN A 286 -11.84 13.71 7.76
N GLU A 287 -12.93 13.91 8.46
CA GLU A 287 -12.94 14.68 9.73
C GLU A 287 -12.06 14.02 10.81
N VAL A 288 -11.98 12.68 10.82
CA VAL A 288 -11.12 11.93 11.76
C VAL A 288 -9.65 12.06 11.36
N ILE A 289 -9.34 11.99 10.07
CA ILE A 289 -7.96 12.22 9.56
C ILE A 289 -7.52 13.66 9.90
N ASP A 290 -8.37 14.64 9.68
CA ASP A 290 -8.10 16.05 10.00
C ASP A 290 -7.88 16.26 11.50
N TYR A 291 -8.58 15.51 12.35
CA TYR A 291 -8.34 15.51 13.79
C TYR A 291 -6.93 15.01 14.12
N VAL A 292 -6.54 13.90 13.53
CA VAL A 292 -5.21 13.31 13.73
C VAL A 292 -4.11 14.30 13.29
N VAL A 293 -4.27 14.92 12.12
CA VAL A 293 -3.35 15.96 11.64
C VAL A 293 -3.26 17.14 12.61
N ARG A 294 -4.39 17.65 13.12
CA ARG A 294 -4.40 18.74 14.09
C ARG A 294 -3.77 18.36 15.44
N LYS A 295 -3.97 17.11 15.87
CA LYS A 295 -3.51 16.66 17.20
C LYS A 295 -2.03 16.33 17.21
N TYR A 296 -1.55 15.60 16.20
CA TYR A 296 -0.16 15.11 16.15
C TYR A 296 0.79 16.06 15.39
N GLY A 297 0.28 17.01 14.61
CA GLY A 297 1.03 17.98 13.83
C GLY A 297 1.01 17.70 12.33
N GLU A 298 0.93 18.76 11.51
CA GLU A 298 0.87 18.66 10.04
C GLU A 298 2.15 18.05 9.44
N ASP A 299 3.30 18.24 10.09
CA ASP A 299 4.58 17.69 9.68
C ASP A 299 4.87 16.28 10.23
N HIS A 300 4.06 15.80 11.18
CA HIS A 300 4.13 14.48 11.80
C HIS A 300 3.18 13.45 11.18
N VAL A 301 2.32 13.87 10.27
CA VAL A 301 1.29 13.03 9.66
C VAL A 301 1.38 13.12 8.15
N ALA A 302 1.45 11.98 7.46
CA ALA A 302 1.41 11.92 6.01
C ALA A 302 0.56 10.75 5.51
N GLN A 303 -0.12 10.95 4.38
CA GLN A 303 -0.78 9.85 3.68
C GLN A 303 0.26 8.97 2.98
N ILE A 304 -0.05 7.69 2.79
CA ILE A 304 0.85 6.76 2.11
C ILE A 304 0.63 6.85 0.60
N ILE A 305 1.71 6.85 -0.18
CA ILE A 305 1.64 6.74 -1.64
C ILE A 305 1.34 5.31 -2.06
N THR A 306 0.63 5.16 -3.18
CA THR A 306 0.51 3.88 -3.90
C THR A 306 0.82 4.09 -5.37
N PHE A 307 1.38 3.07 -6.00
CA PHE A 307 1.63 3.07 -7.44
C PHE A 307 0.70 2.07 -8.12
N GLY A 308 -0.13 2.59 -9.03
CA GLY A 308 -0.81 1.73 -9.98
C GLY A 308 0.19 1.20 -10.99
N THR A 309 0.20 -0.11 -11.23
CA THR A 309 1.11 -0.76 -12.17
C THR A 309 0.40 -1.16 -13.46
N MET A 310 1.18 -1.36 -14.52
CA MET A 310 0.71 -1.93 -15.78
C MET A 310 0.33 -3.40 -15.55
N ALA A 311 -0.96 -3.69 -15.42
CA ALA A 311 -1.47 -5.06 -15.32
C ALA A 311 -1.76 -5.65 -16.71
N ALA A 312 -1.68 -6.97 -16.84
CA ALA A 312 -1.78 -7.70 -18.11
C ALA A 312 -2.86 -7.18 -19.10
N ARG A 313 -4.13 -7.15 -18.68
CA ARG A 313 -5.23 -6.68 -19.54
C ARG A 313 -5.16 -5.19 -19.86
N GLY A 314 -4.76 -4.39 -18.89
CA GLY A 314 -4.58 -2.94 -19.05
C GLY A 314 -3.40 -2.63 -19.96
N GLY A 315 -2.27 -3.30 -19.72
CA GLY A 315 -1.05 -3.17 -20.52
C GLY A 315 -1.29 -3.47 -22.00
N ILE A 316 -1.96 -4.58 -22.33
CA ILE A 316 -2.33 -4.89 -23.72
C ILE A 316 -3.09 -3.73 -24.38
N ARG A 317 -4.09 -3.16 -23.73
CA ARG A 317 -4.89 -2.05 -24.29
C ARG A 317 -4.09 -0.76 -24.43
N ASP A 318 -3.27 -0.43 -23.44
CA ASP A 318 -2.43 0.77 -23.46
C ASP A 318 -1.35 0.68 -24.53
N VAL A 319 -0.67 -0.45 -24.64
CA VAL A 319 0.34 -0.71 -25.70
C VAL A 319 -0.30 -0.67 -27.07
N ALA A 320 -1.43 -1.37 -27.26
CA ALA A 320 -2.14 -1.37 -28.54
C ALA A 320 -2.56 0.05 -28.97
N ARG A 321 -3.04 0.88 -28.04
CA ARG A 321 -3.35 2.29 -28.29
C ARG A 321 -2.10 3.06 -28.72
N ALA A 322 -0.99 2.91 -28.01
CA ALA A 322 0.29 3.56 -28.35
C ALA A 322 0.82 3.09 -29.71
N MET A 323 0.64 1.82 -30.07
CA MET A 323 0.98 1.27 -31.38
C MET A 323 -0.01 1.63 -32.48
N ALA A 324 -1.02 2.48 -32.21
CA ALA A 324 -2.09 2.86 -33.14
C ALA A 324 -2.94 1.67 -33.66
N MET A 325 -3.04 0.59 -32.89
CA MET A 325 -3.90 -0.55 -33.23
C MET A 325 -5.38 -0.25 -32.97
N PRO A 326 -6.30 -0.83 -33.76
CA PRO A 326 -7.73 -0.68 -33.51
C PRO A 326 -8.16 -1.22 -32.14
N TYR A 327 -8.97 -0.47 -31.38
CA TYR A 327 -9.44 -0.87 -30.06
C TYR A 327 -10.10 -2.26 -30.03
N SER A 328 -10.90 -2.59 -31.05
CA SER A 328 -11.58 -3.89 -31.11
C SER A 328 -10.60 -5.08 -31.22
N ALA A 329 -9.48 -4.90 -31.93
CA ALA A 329 -8.45 -5.91 -32.03
C ALA A 329 -7.75 -6.11 -30.66
N ALA A 330 -7.33 -5.01 -30.03
CA ALA A 330 -6.72 -5.03 -28.71
C ALA A 330 -7.64 -5.65 -27.64
N ASP A 331 -8.91 -5.27 -27.61
CA ASP A 331 -9.89 -5.76 -26.63
C ASP A 331 -10.19 -7.26 -26.82
N SER A 332 -10.17 -7.75 -28.07
CA SER A 332 -10.32 -9.18 -28.36
C SER A 332 -9.17 -10.00 -27.75
N VAL A 333 -7.93 -9.51 -27.79
CA VAL A 333 -6.76 -10.15 -27.19
C VAL A 333 -6.81 -10.03 -25.67
N ALA A 334 -7.07 -8.84 -25.14
CA ALA A 334 -7.14 -8.61 -23.70
C ALA A 334 -8.20 -9.46 -22.98
N LYS A 335 -9.32 -9.79 -23.64
CA LYS A 335 -10.36 -10.67 -23.09
C LYS A 335 -9.94 -12.12 -22.95
N LEU A 336 -8.95 -12.57 -23.70
CA LEU A 336 -8.42 -13.93 -23.59
C LEU A 336 -7.53 -14.14 -22.38
N VAL A 337 -7.01 -13.08 -21.77
CA VAL A 337 -6.30 -13.15 -20.50
C VAL A 337 -7.27 -13.62 -19.42
N PRO A 338 -6.96 -14.72 -18.66
CA PRO A 338 -7.83 -15.21 -17.61
C PRO A 338 -8.14 -14.17 -16.54
N ALA A 339 -9.30 -14.27 -15.89
CA ALA A 339 -9.65 -13.42 -14.76
C ALA A 339 -9.03 -13.97 -13.48
N GLY A 340 -8.37 -13.12 -12.70
CA GLY A 340 -7.80 -13.49 -11.40
C GLY A 340 -6.86 -12.40 -10.89
N PRO A 341 -6.57 -12.40 -9.58
CA PRO A 341 -5.55 -11.52 -9.01
C PRO A 341 -4.15 -11.98 -9.47
N HIS A 342 -3.28 -11.01 -9.75
CA HIS A 342 -1.85 -11.25 -10.06
C HIS A 342 -1.55 -12.17 -11.25
N ILE A 343 -2.45 -12.21 -12.26
CA ILE A 343 -2.18 -12.94 -13.49
C ILE A 343 -1.25 -12.10 -14.38
N SER A 344 -0.03 -12.62 -14.62
CA SER A 344 0.93 -12.05 -15.57
C SER A 344 0.59 -12.49 -17.00
N LEU A 345 1.12 -11.77 -17.99
CA LEU A 345 0.99 -12.16 -19.40
C LEU A 345 1.65 -13.51 -19.70
N GLU A 346 2.79 -13.78 -19.07
CA GLU A 346 3.47 -15.07 -19.17
C GLU A 346 2.57 -16.21 -18.68
N SER A 347 2.01 -16.09 -17.46
CA SER A 347 1.08 -17.09 -16.93
C SER A 347 -0.21 -17.18 -17.75
N ALA A 348 -0.68 -16.06 -18.32
CA ALA A 348 -1.85 -16.04 -19.17
C ALA A 348 -1.65 -16.83 -20.47
N LEU A 349 -0.44 -16.78 -21.08
CA LEU A 349 -0.09 -17.58 -22.24
C LEU A 349 -0.07 -19.10 -21.94
N GLU A 350 0.29 -19.48 -20.71
CA GLU A 350 0.23 -20.88 -20.27
C GLU A 350 -1.21 -21.36 -20.00
N MET A 351 -2.04 -20.49 -19.41
CA MET A 351 -3.39 -20.83 -18.95
C MET A 351 -4.45 -20.75 -20.06
N SER A 352 -4.22 -19.96 -21.12
CA SER A 352 -5.18 -19.72 -22.20
C SER A 352 -4.67 -20.23 -23.55
N PRO A 353 -5.08 -21.43 -24.01
CA PRO A 353 -4.68 -21.97 -25.30
C PRO A 353 -5.02 -21.05 -26.47
N GLU A 354 -6.15 -20.36 -26.41
CA GLU A 354 -6.61 -19.44 -27.45
C GLU A 354 -5.70 -18.18 -27.54
N LEU A 355 -5.25 -17.66 -26.38
CA LEU A 355 -4.29 -16.55 -26.33
C LEU A 355 -2.94 -17.00 -26.91
N LYS A 356 -2.50 -18.20 -26.53
CA LYS A 356 -1.26 -18.79 -27.02
C LYS A 356 -1.28 -19.03 -28.53
N GLU A 357 -2.37 -19.55 -29.07
CA GLU A 357 -2.54 -19.75 -30.51
C GLU A 357 -2.42 -18.42 -31.28
N LYS A 358 -3.11 -17.37 -30.81
CA LYS A 358 -3.01 -16.04 -31.43
C LYS A 358 -1.60 -15.47 -31.33
N TYR A 359 -0.95 -15.62 -30.19
CA TYR A 359 0.42 -15.19 -29.99
C TYR A 359 1.40 -15.89 -30.98
N ASP A 360 1.23 -17.19 -31.20
CA ASP A 360 2.11 -17.97 -32.05
C ASP A 360 1.85 -17.79 -33.56
N THR A 361 0.63 -17.39 -33.97
CA THR A 361 0.23 -17.35 -35.38
C THR A 361 0.03 -15.94 -35.95
N ASP A 362 -0.20 -14.92 -35.11
CA ASP A 362 -0.43 -13.55 -35.55
C ASP A 362 0.73 -12.64 -35.12
N TYR A 363 1.47 -12.14 -36.11
CA TYR A 363 2.65 -11.31 -35.88
C TYR A 363 2.34 -10.02 -35.10
N GLU A 364 1.22 -9.37 -35.37
CA GLU A 364 0.83 -8.13 -34.68
C GLU A 364 0.46 -8.42 -33.22
N VAL A 365 -0.22 -9.54 -32.96
CA VAL A 365 -0.52 -9.98 -31.58
C VAL A 365 0.74 -10.40 -30.85
N HIS A 366 1.67 -11.08 -31.50
CA HIS A 366 2.97 -11.44 -30.95
C HIS A 366 3.72 -10.19 -30.47
N LYS A 367 3.90 -9.23 -31.38
CA LYS A 367 4.59 -7.97 -31.07
C LYS A 367 3.88 -7.19 -29.96
N LEU A 368 2.54 -7.14 -29.97
CA LEU A 368 1.74 -6.49 -28.93
C LEU A 368 1.98 -7.12 -27.56
N ILE A 369 1.95 -8.44 -27.47
CA ILE A 369 2.13 -9.16 -26.21
C ILE A 369 3.56 -9.04 -25.70
N ASP A 370 4.58 -9.19 -26.55
CA ASP A 370 5.99 -9.02 -26.16
C ASP A 370 6.25 -7.62 -25.61
N THR A 371 5.75 -6.59 -26.29
CA THR A 371 5.86 -5.21 -25.82
C THR A 371 5.12 -5.00 -24.51
N ALA A 372 3.93 -5.59 -24.35
CA ALA A 372 3.17 -5.50 -23.13
C ALA A 372 3.85 -6.25 -21.97
N MET A 373 4.47 -7.40 -22.21
CA MET A 373 5.27 -8.14 -21.22
C MET A 373 6.50 -7.34 -20.76
N ALA A 374 7.17 -6.63 -21.68
CA ALA A 374 8.35 -5.81 -21.36
C ALA A 374 8.02 -4.63 -20.42
N ILE A 375 6.76 -4.17 -20.39
CA ILE A 375 6.33 -3.06 -19.51
C ILE A 375 5.42 -3.52 -18.37
N GLU A 376 5.05 -4.80 -18.31
CA GLU A 376 4.19 -5.34 -17.26
C GLU A 376 4.83 -5.14 -15.89
N GLY A 377 4.01 -4.72 -14.90
CA GLY A 377 4.48 -4.46 -13.54
C GLY A 377 5.13 -3.09 -13.34
N THR A 378 5.48 -2.35 -14.41
CA THR A 378 6.05 -1.00 -14.26
C THR A 378 5.01 -0.02 -13.68
N PRO A 379 5.43 0.97 -12.87
CA PRO A 379 4.53 2.02 -12.38
C PRO A 379 3.91 2.83 -13.52
N ARG A 380 2.59 3.05 -13.43
CA ARG A 380 1.83 3.83 -14.40
C ARG A 380 1.44 5.21 -13.87
N HIS A 381 0.97 5.25 -12.65
CA HIS A 381 0.57 6.49 -11.96
C HIS A 381 0.73 6.35 -10.46
N ALA A 382 0.99 7.46 -9.80
CA ALA A 382 0.98 7.57 -8.36
C ALA A 382 -0.42 7.97 -7.86
N SER A 383 -0.85 7.38 -6.76
CA SER A 383 -2.11 7.67 -6.08
C SER A 383 -1.89 7.74 -4.57
N LYS A 384 -2.91 8.19 -3.85
CA LYS A 384 -2.95 8.08 -2.39
C LYS A 384 -3.47 6.70 -2.00
N HIS A 385 -2.91 6.10 -0.96
CA HIS A 385 -3.48 4.91 -0.36
C HIS A 385 -4.91 5.19 0.12
N ALA A 386 -5.81 4.23 -0.08
CA ALA A 386 -7.23 4.43 0.20
C ALA A 386 -7.53 4.73 1.69
N ALA A 387 -6.67 4.24 2.60
CA ALA A 387 -6.91 4.29 4.04
C ALA A 387 -5.68 4.64 4.87
N GLY A 388 -4.48 4.29 4.40
CA GLY A 388 -3.25 4.33 5.21
C GLY A 388 -2.70 5.73 5.44
N VAL A 389 -2.42 6.01 6.71
CA VAL A 389 -1.77 7.23 7.18
C VAL A 389 -0.63 6.82 8.12
N VAL A 390 0.52 7.47 8.02
CA VAL A 390 1.60 7.33 9.01
C VAL A 390 1.56 8.50 9.98
N ILE A 391 1.82 8.18 11.26
CA ILE A 391 1.99 9.15 12.34
C ILE A 391 3.37 8.89 12.94
N THR A 392 4.19 9.93 13.11
CA THR A 392 5.57 9.82 13.57
C THR A 392 5.87 10.71 14.77
N GLU A 393 6.86 10.32 15.58
CA GLU A 393 7.32 11.10 16.75
C GLU A 393 8.02 12.40 16.32
N LYS A 394 8.85 12.34 15.27
CA LYS A 394 9.51 13.49 14.65
C LYS A 394 8.84 13.81 13.32
N PRO A 395 9.09 14.97 12.71
CA PRO A 395 8.60 15.25 11.36
C PRO A 395 8.82 14.08 10.40
N VAL A 396 7.81 13.72 9.61
CA VAL A 396 7.86 12.58 8.68
C VAL A 396 9.05 12.68 7.74
N SER A 397 9.43 13.90 7.36
CA SER A 397 10.59 14.18 6.50
C SER A 397 11.94 13.76 7.08
N GLU A 398 12.04 13.54 8.41
CA GLU A 398 13.25 13.00 9.02
C GLU A 398 13.39 11.47 8.85
N TYR A 399 12.31 10.80 8.48
CA TYR A 399 12.28 9.36 8.28
C TYR A 399 12.23 8.98 6.79
N VAL A 400 11.41 9.69 6.01
CA VAL A 400 11.16 9.38 4.60
C VAL A 400 10.94 10.67 3.79
N PRO A 401 11.32 10.68 2.50
CA PRO A 401 11.03 11.80 1.63
C PRO A 401 9.53 11.92 1.38
N LEU A 402 9.06 13.17 1.23
CA LEU A 402 7.67 13.51 1.00
C LEU A 402 7.46 14.02 -0.42
N ALA A 403 6.25 13.83 -0.93
CA ALA A 403 5.77 14.38 -2.20
C ALA A 403 4.40 15.03 -2.00
N LYS A 404 4.00 15.83 -2.98
CA LYS A 404 2.64 16.34 -3.08
C LYS A 404 1.89 15.55 -4.16
N ASN A 405 0.73 15.00 -3.80
CA ASN A 405 -0.18 14.34 -4.73
C ASN A 405 -1.55 15.04 -4.60
N ASP A 406 -1.96 15.76 -5.63
CA ASP A 406 -3.03 16.75 -5.56
C ASP A 406 -2.78 17.76 -4.43
N ASP A 407 -3.69 17.83 -3.45
CA ASP A 407 -3.56 18.73 -2.29
C ASP A 407 -3.03 18.03 -1.02
N ALA A 408 -2.71 16.74 -1.09
CA ALA A 408 -2.23 15.98 0.06
C ALA A 408 -0.71 15.81 0.06
N VAL A 409 -0.13 15.88 1.25
CA VAL A 409 1.25 15.44 1.50
C VAL A 409 1.25 13.90 1.60
N VAL A 410 2.09 13.26 0.79
CA VAL A 410 2.23 11.81 0.76
C VAL A 410 3.69 11.41 0.97
N THR A 411 3.91 10.22 1.51
CA THR A 411 5.26 9.62 1.53
C THR A 411 5.70 9.27 0.11
N GLN A 412 7.00 9.27 -0.19
CA GLN A 412 7.50 8.77 -1.48
C GLN A 412 7.71 7.25 -1.47
N TYR A 413 7.63 6.60 -0.31
CA TYR A 413 7.72 5.16 -0.16
C TYR A 413 6.35 4.54 0.06
N THR A 414 6.18 3.34 -0.50
CA THR A 414 4.95 2.54 -0.34
C THR A 414 4.87 1.93 1.06
N MET A 415 3.69 1.42 1.41
CA MET A 415 3.40 0.80 2.71
C MET A 415 4.44 -0.24 3.13
N THR A 416 4.83 -1.16 2.26
CA THR A 416 5.80 -2.22 2.57
C THR A 416 7.16 -1.65 2.97
N THR A 417 7.65 -0.64 2.22
CA THR A 417 8.92 0.01 2.53
C THR A 417 8.85 0.80 3.84
N LEU A 418 7.71 1.44 4.14
CA LEU A 418 7.51 2.15 5.41
C LEU A 418 7.54 1.18 6.60
N GLU A 419 6.93 0.01 6.47
CA GLU A 419 6.97 -1.04 7.49
C GLU A 419 8.40 -1.57 7.70
N GLU A 420 9.18 -1.80 6.65
CA GLU A 420 10.58 -2.18 6.72
C GLU A 420 11.43 -1.13 7.46
N LEU A 421 11.13 0.15 7.29
CA LEU A 421 11.76 1.27 7.99
C LEU A 421 11.25 1.45 9.42
N GLY A 422 10.29 0.63 9.86
CA GLY A 422 9.75 0.63 11.22
C GLY A 422 8.64 1.65 11.46
N LEU A 423 8.10 2.29 10.42
CA LEU A 423 6.98 3.21 10.52
C LEU A 423 5.65 2.45 10.50
N LEU A 424 4.79 2.75 11.46
CA LEU A 424 3.51 2.06 11.59
C LEU A 424 2.40 2.81 10.85
N LYS A 425 1.66 2.05 10.05
CA LYS A 425 0.47 2.50 9.36
C LYS A 425 -0.73 2.54 10.30
N MET A 426 -1.56 3.55 10.18
CA MET A 426 -2.89 3.64 10.78
C MET A 426 -3.93 3.60 9.66
N ASP A 427 -4.84 2.63 9.70
CA ASP A 427 -5.86 2.46 8.66
C ASP A 427 -7.17 3.15 9.01
N PHE A 428 -7.53 4.14 8.21
CA PHE A 428 -8.82 4.83 8.24
C PHE A 428 -9.66 4.37 7.05
N LEU A 429 -10.36 3.25 7.19
CA LEU A 429 -11.13 2.66 6.08
C LEU A 429 -12.50 3.34 5.97
N GLY A 430 -12.96 3.57 4.74
CA GLY A 430 -14.31 4.07 4.47
C GLY A 430 -15.26 2.93 4.15
N LEU A 431 -16.27 2.70 4.99
CA LEU A 431 -17.29 1.69 4.76
C LEU A 431 -18.66 2.34 4.51
N ARG A 432 -19.16 2.28 3.26
CA ARG A 432 -20.44 2.88 2.88
C ARG A 432 -21.62 2.31 3.68
N ASN A 433 -21.57 1.03 4.07
CA ASN A 433 -22.62 0.42 4.85
C ASN A 433 -22.81 1.06 6.23
N LEU A 434 -21.73 1.59 6.83
CA LEU A 434 -21.87 2.38 8.08
C LEU A 434 -22.67 3.66 7.84
N THR A 435 -22.45 4.34 6.70
CA THR A 435 -23.24 5.52 6.32
C THR A 435 -24.71 5.16 6.14
N VAL A 436 -25.02 4.08 5.41
CA VAL A 436 -26.39 3.63 5.17
C VAL A 436 -27.10 3.25 6.49
N ILE A 437 -26.41 2.56 7.39
CA ILE A 437 -26.97 2.17 8.71
C ILE A 437 -27.24 3.43 9.52
N TYR A 438 -26.31 4.37 9.57
CA TYR A 438 -26.47 5.63 10.28
C TYR A 438 -27.64 6.45 9.77
N ASP A 439 -27.77 6.62 8.45
CA ASP A 439 -28.88 7.35 7.85
C ASP A 439 -30.22 6.68 8.16
N ALA A 440 -30.28 5.34 8.09
CA ALA A 440 -31.48 4.59 8.46
C ALA A 440 -31.84 4.78 9.95
N GLU A 441 -30.85 4.77 10.82
CA GLU A 441 -31.02 5.03 12.24
C GLU A 441 -31.56 6.45 12.49
N GLN A 442 -31.00 7.47 11.82
CA GLN A 442 -31.50 8.84 11.93
C GLN A 442 -32.96 8.97 11.45
N MET A 443 -33.34 8.30 10.37
CA MET A 443 -34.73 8.25 9.91
C MET A 443 -35.67 7.58 10.93
N ILE A 444 -35.23 6.48 11.56
CA ILE A 444 -36.00 5.80 12.59
C ILE A 444 -36.18 6.69 13.82
N LYS A 445 -35.15 7.36 14.28
CA LYS A 445 -35.16 8.26 15.44
C LYS A 445 -36.11 9.46 15.24
N GLN A 446 -36.39 9.89 14.03
CA GLN A 446 -37.42 10.91 13.78
C GLN A 446 -38.82 10.47 14.20
N GLN A 447 -39.12 9.17 14.11
CA GLN A 447 -40.40 8.60 14.48
C GLN A 447 -40.38 7.97 15.89
N TYR A 448 -39.22 7.41 16.26
CA TYR A 448 -38.98 6.69 17.52
C TYR A 448 -37.71 7.24 18.19
N PRO A 449 -37.82 8.41 18.93
CA PRO A 449 -36.64 9.08 19.49
C PRO A 449 -35.80 8.22 20.44
N ASP A 450 -36.42 7.27 21.11
CA ASP A 450 -35.78 6.36 22.07
C ASP A 450 -35.15 5.10 21.39
N TYR A 451 -35.17 5.03 20.07
CA TYR A 451 -34.57 3.90 19.36
C TYR A 451 -33.06 3.82 19.62
N ASN A 452 -32.63 2.65 20.11
CA ASN A 452 -31.22 2.33 20.30
C ASN A 452 -30.86 1.06 19.49
N PRO A 453 -29.93 1.14 18.52
CA PRO A 453 -29.52 0.00 17.72
C PRO A 453 -28.84 -1.10 18.53
N GLU A 454 -28.30 -0.81 19.72
CA GLU A 454 -27.73 -1.83 20.62
C GLU A 454 -28.78 -2.81 21.18
N ASN A 455 -30.07 -2.44 21.13
CA ASN A 455 -31.18 -3.25 21.60
C ASN A 455 -31.80 -4.14 20.50
N ILE A 456 -31.12 -4.33 19.37
CA ILE A 456 -31.59 -5.21 18.28
C ILE A 456 -31.58 -6.66 18.75
N ASP A 457 -32.72 -7.36 18.50
CA ASP A 457 -32.82 -8.80 18.77
C ASP A 457 -32.08 -9.61 17.69
N GLU A 458 -30.87 -10.08 18.03
CA GLU A 458 -30.04 -10.93 17.15
C GLU A 458 -30.71 -12.28 16.80
N LYS A 459 -31.85 -12.61 17.44
CA LYS A 459 -32.61 -13.87 17.25
C LYS A 459 -33.92 -13.67 16.51
N ASP A 460 -34.16 -12.50 15.87
CA ASP A 460 -35.38 -12.24 15.12
C ASP A 460 -35.55 -13.23 13.96
N LYS A 461 -36.50 -14.16 14.13
CA LYS A 461 -36.80 -15.20 13.14
C LYS A 461 -37.29 -14.65 11.80
N LYS A 462 -37.84 -13.42 11.77
CA LYS A 462 -38.31 -12.80 10.51
C LYS A 462 -37.11 -12.47 9.60
N VAL A 463 -36.00 -11.99 10.19
CA VAL A 463 -34.77 -11.68 9.46
C VAL A 463 -34.18 -12.96 8.85
N PHE A 464 -34.03 -14.03 9.65
CA PHE A 464 -33.50 -15.29 9.15
C PHE A 464 -34.40 -15.94 8.09
N LYS A 465 -35.73 -15.83 8.23
CA LYS A 465 -36.68 -16.27 7.19
C LYS A 465 -36.50 -15.49 5.88
N MET A 466 -36.33 -14.19 5.96
CA MET A 466 -36.06 -13.33 4.80
C MET A 466 -34.77 -13.76 4.09
N LEU A 467 -33.68 -13.91 4.84
CA LEU A 467 -32.39 -14.35 4.30
C LEU A 467 -32.45 -15.77 3.71
N SER A 468 -33.20 -16.69 4.34
CA SER A 468 -33.42 -18.05 3.84
C SER A 468 -34.19 -18.11 2.52
N GLN A 469 -34.87 -17.04 2.15
CA GLN A 469 -35.56 -16.88 0.85
C GLN A 469 -34.68 -16.20 -0.20
N GLY A 470 -33.42 -15.81 0.16
CA GLY A 470 -32.51 -15.12 -0.72
C GLY A 470 -32.77 -13.61 -0.84
N TYR A 471 -33.64 -13.03 -0.02
CA TYR A 471 -33.86 -11.59 0.04
C TYR A 471 -32.78 -10.93 0.87
N SER A 472 -31.66 -10.63 0.24
CA SER A 472 -30.46 -10.06 0.90
C SER A 472 -29.92 -8.83 0.17
N GLU A 473 -30.74 -8.14 -0.62
CA GLU A 473 -30.41 -6.86 -1.23
C GLU A 473 -30.12 -5.83 -0.14
N GLY A 474 -28.99 -5.11 -0.27
CA GLY A 474 -28.51 -4.14 0.71
C GLY A 474 -27.92 -4.73 1.98
N VAL A 475 -27.91 -6.05 2.14
CA VAL A 475 -27.23 -6.71 3.26
C VAL A 475 -25.78 -6.97 2.89
N PHE A 476 -24.87 -6.25 3.56
CA PHE A 476 -23.43 -6.27 3.24
C PHE A 476 -22.87 -7.69 3.15
N GLN A 477 -22.12 -7.98 2.08
CA GLN A 477 -21.51 -9.26 1.73
C GLN A 477 -22.48 -10.40 1.36
N PHE A 478 -23.81 -10.22 1.47
CA PHE A 478 -24.78 -11.27 1.14
C PHE A 478 -25.52 -11.03 -0.20
N GLU A 479 -25.15 -10.02 -0.99
CA GLU A 479 -25.90 -9.55 -2.15
C GLU A 479 -25.63 -10.36 -3.43
N SER A 480 -24.47 -11.04 -3.54
CA SER A 480 -24.11 -11.77 -4.76
C SER A 480 -25.03 -12.97 -5.02
N GLY A 481 -25.31 -13.26 -6.30
CA GLY A 481 -26.17 -14.38 -6.68
C GLY A 481 -25.69 -15.73 -6.11
N GLY A 482 -24.37 -15.95 -6.05
CA GLY A 482 -23.81 -17.15 -5.44
C GLY A 482 -24.07 -17.21 -3.94
N MET A 483 -23.89 -16.11 -3.22
CA MET A 483 -24.16 -16.05 -1.78
C MET A 483 -25.66 -16.23 -1.48
N LYS A 484 -26.57 -15.64 -2.28
CA LYS A 484 -28.01 -15.85 -2.16
C LYS A 484 -28.38 -17.33 -2.29
N ASN A 485 -27.78 -18.04 -3.25
CA ASN A 485 -27.99 -19.48 -3.41
C ASN A 485 -27.52 -20.27 -2.18
N VAL A 486 -26.40 -19.88 -1.56
CA VAL A 486 -25.92 -20.52 -0.32
C VAL A 486 -26.89 -20.26 0.82
N LEU A 487 -27.38 -19.02 1.01
CA LEU A 487 -28.39 -18.69 2.04
C LEU A 487 -29.69 -19.50 1.88
N ILE A 488 -30.17 -19.67 0.66
CA ILE A 488 -31.39 -20.46 0.36
C ILE A 488 -31.19 -21.93 0.75
N GLN A 489 -30.00 -22.50 0.49
CA GLN A 489 -29.69 -23.89 0.81
C GLN A 489 -29.42 -24.09 2.30
N LEU A 490 -28.68 -23.17 2.92
CA LEU A 490 -28.33 -23.23 4.34
C LEU A 490 -29.53 -23.04 5.25
N LYS A 491 -30.44 -22.11 4.90
CA LYS A 491 -31.55 -21.64 5.74
C LYS A 491 -31.06 -21.19 7.13
N PRO A 492 -30.30 -20.09 7.22
CA PRO A 492 -29.71 -19.66 8.47
C PRO A 492 -30.77 -19.39 9.54
N GLU A 493 -30.45 -19.71 10.79
CA GLU A 493 -31.32 -19.55 11.97
C GLU A 493 -30.63 -18.74 13.08
N SER A 494 -29.33 -18.44 12.91
CA SER A 494 -28.53 -17.68 13.87
C SER A 494 -27.49 -16.78 13.17
N VAL A 495 -26.93 -15.85 13.90
CA VAL A 495 -25.82 -14.99 13.44
C VAL A 495 -24.56 -15.83 13.18
N GLU A 496 -24.33 -16.89 13.96
CA GLU A 496 -23.21 -17.82 13.79
C GLU A 496 -23.27 -18.52 12.43
N ASP A 497 -24.47 -18.87 11.95
CA ASP A 497 -24.64 -19.42 10.60
C ASP A 497 -24.18 -18.43 9.52
N LEU A 498 -24.49 -17.13 9.71
CA LEU A 498 -24.08 -16.07 8.77
C LEU A 498 -22.57 -15.87 8.80
N ILE A 499 -21.96 -15.86 9.99
CA ILE A 499 -20.49 -15.75 10.16
C ILE A 499 -19.78 -16.91 9.47
N ALA A 500 -20.29 -18.15 9.64
CA ALA A 500 -19.71 -19.33 9.00
C ALA A 500 -19.80 -19.27 7.47
N VAL A 501 -20.93 -18.84 6.93
CA VAL A 501 -21.12 -18.70 5.47
C VAL A 501 -20.18 -17.68 4.86
N ILE A 502 -20.02 -16.51 5.48
CA ILE A 502 -19.07 -15.49 5.00
C ILE A 502 -17.63 -16.02 5.02
N SER A 503 -17.30 -16.81 6.04
CA SER A 503 -15.97 -17.40 6.17
C SER A 503 -15.70 -18.49 5.13
N LEU A 504 -16.72 -19.28 4.79
CA LEU A 504 -16.65 -20.34 3.79
C LEU A 504 -16.71 -19.83 2.34
N TYR A 505 -17.44 -18.73 2.10
CA TYR A 505 -17.63 -18.20 0.74
C TYR A 505 -16.41 -17.38 0.28
N ARG A 506 -15.26 -18.05 0.22
CA ARG A 506 -13.97 -17.51 -0.24
C ARG A 506 -13.26 -18.55 -1.11
N PRO A 507 -12.40 -18.14 -2.05
CA PRO A 507 -11.56 -19.08 -2.79
C PRO A 507 -10.81 -20.02 -1.83
N GLY A 508 -10.87 -21.31 -2.07
CA GLY A 508 -10.32 -22.38 -1.21
C GLY A 508 -11.35 -23.01 -0.30
N PRO A 509 -11.88 -22.37 0.76
CA PRO A 509 -12.89 -22.98 1.65
C PRO A 509 -14.25 -23.24 0.99
N MET A 510 -14.56 -22.61 -0.14
CA MET A 510 -15.86 -22.69 -0.83
C MET A 510 -16.28 -24.12 -1.17
N ASP A 511 -15.32 -25.01 -1.46
CA ASP A 511 -15.57 -26.43 -1.73
C ASP A 511 -16.15 -27.19 -0.53
N SER A 512 -16.00 -26.64 0.69
CA SER A 512 -16.54 -27.22 1.92
C SER A 512 -18.01 -26.85 2.19
N ILE A 513 -18.58 -25.89 1.46
CA ILE A 513 -19.95 -25.39 1.68
C ILE A 513 -21.00 -26.52 1.58
N PRO A 514 -20.98 -27.41 0.56
CA PRO A 514 -21.98 -28.48 0.46
C PRO A 514 -21.95 -29.43 1.69
N LYS A 515 -20.74 -29.77 2.16
CA LYS A 515 -20.58 -30.62 3.33
C LYS A 515 -21.05 -29.94 4.62
N TYR A 516 -20.73 -28.63 4.78
CA TYR A 516 -21.18 -27.85 5.91
C TYR A 516 -22.72 -27.82 5.99
N ILE A 517 -23.40 -27.53 4.87
CA ILE A 517 -24.87 -27.51 4.76
C ILE A 517 -25.46 -28.89 5.08
N GLU A 518 -24.90 -29.96 4.48
CA GLU A 518 -25.35 -31.31 4.72
C GLU A 518 -25.27 -31.72 6.20
N ASN A 519 -24.12 -31.47 6.82
CA ASN A 519 -23.89 -31.79 8.22
C ASN A 519 -24.80 -30.98 9.16
N ARG A 520 -25.02 -29.70 8.86
CA ARG A 520 -25.91 -28.84 9.63
C ARG A 520 -27.36 -29.32 9.60
N HIS A 521 -27.85 -29.74 8.44
CA HIS A 521 -29.21 -30.27 8.30
C HIS A 521 -29.35 -31.72 8.82
N ASN A 522 -28.24 -32.45 8.88
CA ASN A 522 -28.22 -33.86 9.29
C ASN A 522 -27.10 -34.12 10.31
N PRO A 523 -27.25 -33.72 11.58
CA PRO A 523 -26.20 -33.86 12.60
C PRO A 523 -25.69 -35.29 12.80
N SER A 524 -26.53 -36.31 12.49
CA SER A 524 -26.14 -37.72 12.54
C SER A 524 -25.08 -38.16 11.53
N LYS A 525 -24.83 -37.32 10.49
CA LYS A 525 -23.81 -37.55 9.47
C LYS A 525 -22.46 -36.98 9.83
N ILE A 526 -22.37 -36.20 10.92
CA ILE A 526 -21.12 -35.57 11.34
C ILE A 526 -20.13 -36.67 11.74
N THR A 527 -18.95 -36.62 11.10
CA THR A 527 -17.84 -37.52 11.43
C THR A 527 -16.60 -36.73 11.73
N TYR A 528 -15.86 -37.11 12.75
CA TYR A 528 -14.58 -36.51 13.12
C TYR A 528 -13.46 -37.50 12.79
N LYS A 529 -12.38 -36.98 12.17
CA LYS A 529 -11.18 -37.80 11.88
C LYS A 529 -10.50 -38.33 13.16
N HIS A 530 -10.64 -37.61 14.27
CA HIS A 530 -10.18 -38.01 15.59
C HIS A 530 -11.18 -37.51 16.65
N PRO A 531 -11.43 -38.25 17.75
CA PRO A 531 -12.37 -37.84 18.81
C PRO A 531 -12.06 -36.46 19.42
N MET A 532 -10.78 -36.11 19.58
CA MET A 532 -10.36 -34.81 20.11
C MET A 532 -10.78 -33.61 19.24
N LEU A 533 -11.04 -33.81 17.94
CA LEU A 533 -11.51 -32.77 17.05
C LEU A 533 -12.95 -32.37 17.28
N LYS A 534 -13.70 -33.15 18.05
CA LYS A 534 -15.11 -32.89 18.32
C LYS A 534 -15.28 -31.54 19.02
N ASP A 535 -14.54 -31.29 20.09
CA ASP A 535 -14.67 -30.10 20.91
C ASP A 535 -14.31 -28.82 20.13
N ILE A 536 -13.42 -28.93 19.10
CA ILE A 536 -13.00 -27.82 18.24
C ILE A 536 -13.99 -27.58 17.09
N LEU A 537 -14.52 -28.68 16.48
CA LEU A 537 -15.27 -28.60 15.23
C LEU A 537 -16.79 -28.78 15.42
N GLU A 538 -17.28 -29.01 16.61
CA GLU A 538 -18.72 -29.22 16.87
C GLU A 538 -19.53 -27.98 16.49
N VAL A 539 -19.02 -26.78 16.80
CA VAL A 539 -19.63 -25.48 16.49
C VAL A 539 -19.77 -25.21 14.98
N THR A 540 -19.01 -25.94 14.16
CA THR A 540 -19.01 -25.84 12.70
C THR A 540 -19.36 -27.14 12.01
N TYR A 541 -20.15 -27.99 12.70
CA TYR A 541 -20.69 -29.24 12.18
C TYR A 541 -19.62 -30.19 11.59
N GLY A 542 -18.44 -30.24 12.22
CA GLY A 542 -17.34 -31.12 11.81
C GLY A 542 -16.52 -30.60 10.61
N CYS A 543 -16.72 -29.34 10.20
CA CYS A 543 -15.95 -28.69 9.16
C CYS A 543 -14.95 -27.71 9.76
N ILE A 544 -13.76 -27.60 9.18
CA ILE A 544 -12.80 -26.52 9.48
C ILE A 544 -13.28 -25.27 8.73
N VAL A 545 -13.62 -24.22 9.47
CA VAL A 545 -14.15 -22.96 8.93
C VAL A 545 -13.24 -21.78 9.32
N TYR A 546 -12.77 -21.79 10.58
CA TYR A 546 -12.04 -20.66 11.16
C TYR A 546 -10.56 -20.98 11.33
N GLN A 547 -9.74 -19.93 11.23
CA GLN A 547 -8.29 -20.05 11.43
C GLN A 547 -7.96 -20.46 12.88
N GLU A 548 -8.76 -20.02 13.85
CA GLU A 548 -8.66 -20.42 15.25
C GLU A 548 -8.73 -21.94 15.41
N GLN A 549 -9.62 -22.59 14.67
CA GLN A 549 -9.75 -24.05 14.69
C GLN A 549 -8.47 -24.73 14.16
N VAL A 550 -7.86 -24.16 13.10
CA VAL A 550 -6.58 -24.67 12.57
C VAL A 550 -5.47 -24.56 13.60
N MET A 551 -5.43 -23.43 14.34
CA MET A 551 -4.41 -23.22 15.38
C MET A 551 -4.62 -24.10 16.61
N GLN A 552 -5.85 -24.51 16.90
CA GLN A 552 -6.19 -25.39 18.01
C GLN A 552 -5.96 -26.89 17.70
N ILE A 553 -5.98 -27.25 16.40
CA ILE A 553 -5.70 -28.61 15.90
C ILE A 553 -4.21 -28.92 15.90
#